data_8856abc9505695db49185e27ea0b18c8
#
_entry.id   8856abc9505695db49185e27ea0b18c8
#
_cell.length_a   1.000
_cell.length_b   1.000
_cell.length_c   1.000
_cell.angle_alpha   90.00
_cell.angle_beta   90.00
_cell.angle_gamma   90.00
#
_symmetry.space_group_name_H-M   'P 1'
#
loop_
_entity.id
_entity.type
_entity.pdbx_description
1 polymer ?
#
loop_
_entity_poly.entity_id
_entity_poly.type
_entity_poly.pdbx_seq_one_letter_code
_entity_poly.pdbx_strand_id
1 'polypeptide(L)'
;MSFLVALVIGTNLLFAQSVDQGKKLLYYERYKSSRETFEKILAANPNNIEAVYWLGQTALEEKDSVAAKNLYQKALASNGNAPLLLAGMGQIELMEGKTNEARQRFETAINLSKAKDITVLNAVGRANIYARNGDAKYALEKLNLATQIKGFKDAETHLLIGDAYRKLTDGGNAVVAYNKALTLDSRLAAAKNRIGKIYLTQKNPEYFLPAFESSIQLDPAYSPAYYELFYHWYFRDVNKAATYLDQYIANMDQGPQMEYLKTDFTYAKGDFGGARTKAQQLIQQYGDKVNPRMYRMVAYTSDTLGDMPTAKQAMTTFLAKADPEEIKPEDYDELANINAKTPGSETEAFSSLQMAVERDTVVENKIKYIVKAAALAKKLGNRKEEANWLGIAYKMDKNPTQTDLYNWGMAHYQAANYKTSDSIFCNMYQNTYPNEIYGYLWCARSKQAQDTTMQQGLAVDAYKTLADKAIQIDSSKFKTQGIQANFYLVQYYNDIKKDKGAAINYLDRVLAIDPANADAIRIREILAKPTRQPAPVKSKTTTKAKTTKPPAKKVVKKG
;
A
#
# COMPACT_ATOMS: atom_id res chain seq x y z
N MET A 1 -0.15 57.02 65.89
CA MET A 1 0.38 56.13 64.80
C MET A 1 -0.76 55.26 64.33
N SER A 2 -1.49 55.76 63.29
CA SER A 2 -2.58 54.96 62.70
C SER A 2 -2.07 54.20 61.48
N PHE A 3 -2.15 52.89 61.51
CA PHE A 3 -1.83 52.05 60.38
C PHE A 3 -3.04 51.95 59.46
N LEU A 4 -2.95 52.54 58.29
CA LEU A 4 -3.89 52.33 57.17
C LEU A 4 -3.53 51.00 56.51
N VAL A 5 -4.37 50.00 56.67
CA VAL A 5 -4.31 48.77 55.86
C VAL A 5 -5.05 49.06 54.55
N ALA A 6 -4.29 49.23 53.46
CA ALA A 6 -4.85 49.32 52.14
C ALA A 6 -5.23 47.90 51.66
N LEU A 7 -6.53 47.61 51.62
CA LEU A 7 -7.12 46.42 51.04
C LEU A 7 -7.05 46.53 49.50
N VAL A 8 -6.04 45.91 48.90
CA VAL A 8 -5.98 45.76 47.43
C VAL A 8 -6.98 44.68 47.02
N ILE A 9 -8.20 45.13 46.67
CA ILE A 9 -9.19 44.27 46.00
C ILE A 9 -8.72 44.14 44.54
N GLY A 10 -8.03 43.04 44.26
CA GLY A 10 -7.73 42.63 42.90
C GLY A 10 -9.03 42.24 42.19
N THR A 11 -9.60 43.17 41.44
CA THR A 11 -10.69 42.88 40.51
C THR A 11 -10.13 41.99 39.41
N ASN A 12 -10.27 40.67 39.57
CA ASN A 12 -10.21 39.75 38.45
C ASN A 12 -11.37 40.11 37.51
N LEU A 13 -11.10 40.91 36.49
CA LEU A 13 -11.98 41.06 35.34
C LEU A 13 -12.08 39.69 34.68
N LEU A 14 -13.04 38.88 35.12
CA LEU A 14 -13.51 37.70 34.39
C LEU A 14 -14.08 38.24 33.07
N PHE A 15 -13.24 38.24 32.02
CA PHE A 15 -13.76 38.41 30.66
C PHE A 15 -14.78 37.28 30.46
N ALA A 16 -16.05 37.64 30.35
CA ALA A 16 -17.11 36.69 30.03
C ALA A 16 -16.74 36.02 28.70
N GLN A 17 -16.47 34.72 28.73
CA GLN A 17 -16.15 33.96 27.53
C GLN A 17 -17.38 33.99 26.62
N SER A 18 -17.16 34.29 25.33
CA SER A 18 -18.24 34.37 24.35
C SER A 18 -18.28 33.07 23.50
N VAL A 19 -19.45 32.78 22.96
CA VAL A 19 -19.61 31.68 21.99
C VAL A 19 -18.66 31.88 20.80
N ASP A 20 -18.51 33.13 20.33
CA ASP A 20 -17.58 33.43 19.22
C ASP A 20 -16.11 33.10 19.55
N GLN A 21 -15.69 33.29 20.81
CA GLN A 21 -14.36 32.88 21.25
C GLN A 21 -14.20 31.37 21.18
N GLY A 22 -15.19 30.59 21.64
CA GLY A 22 -15.19 29.14 21.54
C GLY A 22 -15.14 28.64 20.09
N LYS A 23 -15.96 29.25 19.21
CA LYS A 23 -15.96 29.00 17.75
C LYS A 23 -14.62 29.33 17.11
N LYS A 24 -13.98 30.44 17.50
CA LYS A 24 -12.66 30.82 16.99
C LYS A 24 -11.57 29.82 17.41
N LEU A 25 -11.64 29.32 18.65
CA LEU A 25 -10.72 28.28 19.10
C LEU A 25 -10.93 26.97 18.34
N LEU A 26 -12.19 26.56 18.05
CA LEU A 26 -12.52 25.42 17.22
C LEU A 26 -12.01 25.61 15.78
N TYR A 27 -12.16 26.80 15.22
CA TYR A 27 -11.61 27.15 13.89
C TYR A 27 -10.08 27.00 13.82
N TYR A 28 -9.37 27.24 14.93
CA TYR A 28 -7.91 27.04 15.04
C TYR A 28 -7.52 25.59 15.36
N GLU A 29 -8.49 24.67 15.45
CA GLU A 29 -8.30 23.28 15.90
C GLU A 29 -7.78 23.17 17.34
N ARG A 30 -8.01 24.19 18.16
CA ARG A 30 -7.72 24.23 19.60
C ARG A 30 -8.89 23.63 20.37
N TYR A 31 -9.07 22.31 20.20
CA TYR A 31 -10.28 21.62 20.66
C TYR A 31 -10.44 21.65 22.18
N LYS A 32 -9.36 21.43 22.94
CA LYS A 32 -9.38 21.49 24.40
C LYS A 32 -9.79 22.89 24.89
N SER A 33 -9.15 23.94 24.38
CA SER A 33 -9.48 25.31 24.74
C SER A 33 -10.91 25.71 24.33
N SER A 34 -11.38 25.20 23.18
CA SER A 34 -12.75 25.38 22.70
C SER A 34 -13.75 24.71 23.66
N ARG A 35 -13.53 23.45 24.01
CA ARG A 35 -14.34 22.70 24.97
C ARG A 35 -14.44 23.43 26.31
N GLU A 36 -13.30 23.76 26.91
CA GLU A 36 -13.26 24.49 28.19
C GLU A 36 -14.02 25.82 28.14
N THR A 37 -13.98 26.52 26.99
CA THR A 37 -14.72 27.77 26.79
C THR A 37 -16.23 27.53 26.79
N PHE A 38 -16.72 26.55 26.02
CA PHE A 38 -18.15 26.25 25.99
C PHE A 38 -18.66 25.66 27.30
N GLU A 39 -17.89 24.83 28.00
CA GLU A 39 -18.25 24.31 29.33
C GLU A 39 -18.42 25.43 30.35
N LYS A 40 -17.54 26.43 30.35
CA LYS A 40 -17.69 27.61 31.23
C LYS A 40 -18.93 28.43 30.88
N ILE A 41 -19.26 28.60 29.60
CA ILE A 41 -20.50 29.29 29.18
C ILE A 41 -21.71 28.50 29.68
N LEU A 42 -21.72 27.18 29.55
CA LEU A 42 -22.83 26.33 29.98
C LEU A 42 -22.93 26.20 31.50
N ALA A 43 -21.82 26.31 32.23
CA ALA A 43 -21.85 26.40 33.69
C ALA A 43 -22.58 27.71 34.17
N ALA A 44 -22.39 28.80 33.43
CA ALA A 44 -23.09 30.07 33.72
C ALA A 44 -24.52 30.10 33.15
N ASN A 45 -24.77 29.51 32.00
CA ASN A 45 -26.08 29.44 31.35
C ASN A 45 -26.30 28.07 30.69
N PRO A 46 -26.84 27.09 31.44
CA PRO A 46 -27.05 25.72 30.95
C PRO A 46 -27.98 25.60 29.72
N ASN A 47 -28.80 26.61 29.46
CA ASN A 47 -29.77 26.64 28.38
C ASN A 47 -29.27 27.40 27.13
N ASN A 48 -27.97 27.72 27.05
CA ASN A 48 -27.41 28.37 25.88
C ASN A 48 -27.30 27.35 24.73
N ILE A 49 -28.30 27.35 23.85
CA ILE A 49 -28.45 26.40 22.72
C ILE A 49 -27.22 26.43 21.78
N GLU A 50 -26.71 27.64 21.50
CA GLU A 50 -25.55 27.77 20.60
C GLU A 50 -24.28 27.17 21.22
N ALA A 51 -24.04 27.41 22.51
CA ALA A 51 -22.91 26.81 23.24
C ALA A 51 -23.03 25.27 23.30
N VAL A 52 -24.26 24.74 23.52
CA VAL A 52 -24.51 23.29 23.47
C VAL A 52 -24.16 22.72 22.09
N TYR A 53 -24.62 23.37 21.01
CA TYR A 53 -24.36 22.94 19.64
C TYR A 53 -22.86 22.88 19.36
N TRP A 54 -22.14 23.96 19.65
CA TRP A 54 -20.72 24.06 19.35
C TRP A 54 -19.85 23.16 20.27
N LEU A 55 -20.27 22.95 21.52
CA LEU A 55 -19.61 21.95 22.38
C LEU A 55 -19.76 20.54 21.78
N GLY A 56 -20.94 20.22 21.26
CA GLY A 56 -21.15 18.96 20.56
C GLY A 56 -20.31 18.84 19.26
N GLN A 57 -20.18 19.95 18.47
CA GLN A 57 -19.28 19.95 17.31
C GLN A 57 -17.82 19.78 17.74
N THR A 58 -17.39 20.40 18.83
CA THR A 58 -16.04 20.19 19.39
C THR A 58 -15.81 18.74 19.77
N ALA A 59 -16.79 18.09 20.41
CA ALA A 59 -16.70 16.66 20.75
C ALA A 59 -16.59 15.76 19.49
N LEU A 60 -17.30 16.11 18.40
CA LEU A 60 -17.20 15.39 17.13
C LEU A 60 -15.81 15.51 16.48
N GLU A 61 -15.19 16.69 16.54
CA GLU A 61 -13.81 16.89 16.07
C GLU A 61 -12.80 16.10 16.93
N GLU A 62 -13.08 15.93 18.22
CA GLU A 62 -12.30 15.05 19.12
C GLU A 62 -12.64 13.56 18.96
N LYS A 63 -13.48 13.19 17.97
CA LYS A 63 -13.96 11.83 17.70
C LYS A 63 -14.79 11.20 18.84
N ASP A 64 -15.36 12.01 19.72
CA ASP A 64 -16.26 11.60 20.80
C ASP A 64 -17.73 11.81 20.41
N SER A 65 -18.21 10.99 19.49
CA SER A 65 -19.61 11.05 19.04
C SER A 65 -20.62 10.69 20.14
N VAL A 66 -20.19 9.90 21.13
CA VAL A 66 -21.03 9.50 22.26
C VAL A 66 -21.28 10.70 23.17
N ALA A 67 -20.25 11.48 23.50
CA ALA A 67 -20.40 12.71 24.28
C ALA A 67 -21.29 13.73 23.54
N ALA A 68 -21.06 13.94 22.24
CA ALA A 68 -21.89 14.82 21.41
C ALA A 68 -23.37 14.40 21.41
N LYS A 69 -23.63 13.10 21.21
CA LYS A 69 -25.00 12.52 21.24
C LYS A 69 -25.68 12.79 22.57
N ASN A 70 -25.03 12.43 23.68
CA ASN A 70 -25.59 12.62 25.02
C ASN A 70 -25.90 14.09 25.32
N LEU A 71 -25.01 14.99 24.91
CA LEU A 71 -25.18 16.41 25.05
C LEU A 71 -26.42 16.93 24.30
N TYR A 72 -26.56 16.59 23.03
CA TYR A 72 -27.71 16.99 22.20
C TYR A 72 -29.01 16.39 22.70
N GLN A 73 -29.03 15.09 23.07
CA GLN A 73 -30.22 14.43 23.61
C GLN A 73 -30.70 15.07 24.90
N LYS A 74 -29.79 15.34 25.84
CA LYS A 74 -30.11 16.01 27.09
C LYS A 74 -30.72 17.41 26.86
N ALA A 75 -30.12 18.21 25.97
CA ALA A 75 -30.61 19.55 25.68
C ALA A 75 -31.95 19.55 24.93
N LEU A 76 -32.17 18.58 24.01
CA LEU A 76 -33.44 18.40 23.31
C LEU A 76 -34.57 17.89 24.22
N ALA A 77 -34.26 17.15 25.28
CA ALA A 77 -35.26 16.79 26.29
C ALA A 77 -35.89 18.00 26.97
N SER A 78 -35.14 19.10 27.13
CA SER A 78 -35.62 20.36 27.69
C SER A 78 -36.13 21.37 26.65
N ASN A 79 -35.60 21.30 25.40
CA ASN A 79 -35.89 22.22 24.30
C ASN A 79 -36.11 21.44 22.98
N GLY A 80 -37.18 20.62 22.92
CA GLY A 80 -37.45 19.69 21.82
C GLY A 80 -37.52 20.31 20.42
N ASN A 81 -37.77 21.61 20.33
CA ASN A 81 -37.91 22.37 19.08
C ASN A 81 -36.73 23.32 18.80
N ALA A 82 -35.55 23.10 19.39
CA ALA A 82 -34.37 23.89 19.11
C ALA A 82 -33.73 23.52 17.75
N PRO A 83 -33.89 24.32 16.67
CA PRO A 83 -33.52 23.91 15.30
C PRO A 83 -32.04 23.56 15.19
N LEU A 84 -31.15 24.28 15.86
CA LEU A 84 -29.72 24.07 15.82
C LEU A 84 -29.33 22.73 16.47
N LEU A 85 -29.99 22.35 17.57
CA LEU A 85 -29.77 21.06 18.23
C LEU A 85 -30.34 19.88 17.42
N LEU A 86 -31.47 20.12 16.73
CA LEU A 86 -32.01 19.13 15.78
C LEU A 86 -31.04 18.87 14.65
N ALA A 87 -30.39 19.91 14.10
CA ALA A 87 -29.34 19.73 13.08
C ALA A 87 -28.13 18.93 13.63
N GLY A 88 -27.67 19.24 14.85
CA GLY A 88 -26.61 18.51 15.52
C GLY A 88 -26.95 17.03 15.76
N MET A 89 -28.17 16.73 16.21
CA MET A 89 -28.62 15.35 16.40
C MET A 89 -28.77 14.60 15.08
N GLY A 90 -29.23 15.27 14.01
CA GLY A 90 -29.26 14.70 12.67
C GLY A 90 -27.88 14.31 12.15
N GLN A 91 -26.82 15.06 12.52
CA GLN A 91 -25.42 14.67 12.23
C GLN A 91 -25.06 13.35 12.90
N ILE A 92 -25.43 13.17 14.17
CA ILE A 92 -25.21 11.89 14.88
C ILE A 92 -25.95 10.74 14.18
N GLU A 93 -27.22 10.97 13.80
CA GLU A 93 -28.02 9.97 13.09
C GLU A 93 -27.41 9.55 11.74
N LEU A 94 -26.84 10.50 10.98
CA LEU A 94 -26.07 10.19 9.77
C LEU A 94 -24.87 9.31 10.09
N MET A 95 -24.13 9.61 11.16
CA MET A 95 -22.97 8.81 11.57
C MET A 95 -23.38 7.38 11.96
N GLU A 96 -24.57 7.21 12.53
CA GLU A 96 -25.17 5.90 12.88
C GLU A 96 -25.82 5.19 11.68
N GLY A 97 -25.81 5.77 10.48
CA GLY A 97 -26.45 5.21 9.28
C GLY A 97 -27.96 5.40 9.20
N LYS A 98 -28.55 6.18 10.10
CA LYS A 98 -29.99 6.50 10.16
C LYS A 98 -30.32 7.69 9.25
N THR A 99 -30.16 7.51 7.96
CA THR A 99 -30.24 8.61 6.98
C THR A 99 -31.63 9.20 6.82
N ASN A 100 -32.69 8.40 6.96
CA ASN A 100 -34.07 8.87 6.84
C ASN A 100 -34.47 9.69 8.07
N GLU A 101 -34.14 9.24 9.26
CA GLU A 101 -34.39 9.94 10.52
C GLU A 101 -33.64 11.28 10.55
N ALA A 102 -32.38 11.25 10.14
CA ALA A 102 -31.58 12.48 10.00
C ALA A 102 -32.23 13.47 9.04
N ARG A 103 -32.70 13.01 7.88
CA ARG A 103 -33.38 13.85 6.89
C ARG A 103 -34.64 14.48 7.45
N GLN A 104 -35.50 13.73 8.12
CA GLN A 104 -36.69 14.27 8.77
C GLN A 104 -36.35 15.33 9.81
N ARG A 105 -35.31 15.08 10.58
CA ARG A 105 -34.83 16.01 11.60
C ARG A 105 -34.31 17.33 11.01
N PHE A 106 -33.57 17.26 9.92
CA PHE A 106 -33.07 18.43 9.18
C PHE A 106 -34.24 19.24 8.62
N GLU A 107 -35.21 18.62 7.97
CA GLU A 107 -36.38 19.34 7.45
C GLU A 107 -37.21 19.96 8.58
N THR A 108 -37.31 19.28 9.73
CA THR A 108 -37.96 19.87 10.92
C THR A 108 -37.21 21.11 11.41
N ALA A 109 -35.88 21.06 11.51
CA ALA A 109 -35.07 22.21 11.91
C ALA A 109 -35.22 23.39 10.95
N ILE A 110 -35.20 23.13 9.65
CA ILE A 110 -35.36 24.14 8.60
C ILE A 110 -36.75 24.76 8.65
N ASN A 111 -37.82 23.97 8.81
CA ASN A 111 -39.18 24.43 8.89
C ASN A 111 -39.43 25.30 10.13
N LEU A 112 -38.93 24.90 11.30
CA LEU A 112 -39.01 25.68 12.54
C LEU A 112 -38.31 27.05 12.41
N SER A 113 -37.21 27.13 11.65
CA SER A 113 -36.52 28.38 11.34
C SER A 113 -37.08 29.12 10.11
N LYS A 114 -38.17 28.58 9.51
CA LYS A 114 -38.81 29.13 8.29
C LYS A 114 -37.84 29.25 7.11
N ALA A 115 -36.80 28.42 7.08
CA ALA A 115 -35.71 28.47 6.13
C ALA A 115 -35.00 29.84 6.00
N LYS A 116 -35.00 30.65 7.09
CA LYS A 116 -34.44 32.00 7.11
C LYS A 116 -33.30 32.18 8.10
N ASP A 117 -32.92 31.12 8.80
CA ASP A 117 -31.80 31.13 9.73
C ASP A 117 -30.57 30.54 9.06
N ILE A 118 -29.59 31.38 8.72
CA ILE A 118 -28.33 30.99 8.07
C ILE A 118 -27.57 29.97 8.94
N THR A 119 -27.60 30.14 10.27
CA THR A 119 -26.88 29.26 11.22
C THR A 119 -27.44 27.85 11.18
N VAL A 120 -28.77 27.70 11.10
CA VAL A 120 -29.43 26.38 10.98
C VAL A 120 -29.15 25.75 9.64
N LEU A 121 -29.21 26.50 8.53
CA LEU A 121 -28.89 26.01 7.20
C LEU A 121 -27.42 25.58 7.10
N ASN A 122 -26.50 26.34 7.70
CA ASN A 122 -25.09 25.99 7.81
C ASN A 122 -24.88 24.70 8.64
N ALA A 123 -25.61 24.57 9.76
CA ALA A 123 -25.52 23.37 10.60
C ALA A 123 -25.99 22.11 9.86
N VAL A 124 -27.10 22.21 9.11
CA VAL A 124 -27.60 21.13 8.25
C VAL A 124 -26.59 20.81 7.13
N GLY A 125 -26.03 21.82 6.48
CA GLY A 125 -24.97 21.67 5.49
C GLY A 125 -23.75 20.97 6.07
N ARG A 126 -23.24 21.46 7.20
CA ARG A 126 -22.10 20.90 7.95
C ARG A 126 -22.30 19.42 8.27
N ALA A 127 -23.48 19.05 8.80
CA ALA A 127 -23.83 17.68 9.13
C ALA A 127 -23.70 16.74 7.92
N ASN A 128 -24.21 17.18 6.76
CA ASN A 128 -24.18 16.37 5.53
C ASN A 128 -22.81 16.35 4.84
N ILE A 129 -21.97 17.34 5.10
CA ILE A 129 -20.59 17.41 4.57
C ILE A 129 -19.68 16.46 5.37
N TYR A 130 -19.70 16.56 6.70
CA TYR A 130 -18.68 15.92 7.54
C TYR A 130 -19.09 14.55 8.08
N ALA A 131 -20.39 14.21 8.13
CA ALA A 131 -20.79 12.85 8.45
C ALA A 131 -20.46 11.90 7.28
N ARG A 132 -20.01 10.67 7.60
CA ARG A 132 -19.65 9.64 6.60
C ARG A 132 -20.82 9.37 5.64
N ASN A 133 -22.03 9.20 6.16
CA ASN A 133 -23.24 8.90 5.38
C ASN A 133 -24.02 10.17 4.98
N GLY A 134 -23.37 11.33 5.00
CA GLY A 134 -24.02 12.59 4.65
C GLY A 134 -24.09 12.82 3.14
N ASP A 135 -25.16 13.50 2.71
CA ASP A 135 -25.47 13.85 1.33
C ASP A 135 -24.98 15.25 0.98
N ALA A 136 -23.84 15.32 0.23
CA ALA A 136 -23.25 16.60 -0.16
C ALA A 136 -24.12 17.39 -1.17
N LYS A 137 -24.96 16.72 -1.98
CA LYS A 137 -25.88 17.42 -2.90
C LYS A 137 -27.00 18.11 -2.12
N TYR A 138 -27.54 17.42 -1.11
CA TYR A 138 -28.50 18.02 -0.19
C TYR A 138 -27.88 19.16 0.62
N ALA A 139 -26.63 19.02 1.08
CA ALA A 139 -25.91 20.11 1.71
C ALA A 139 -25.85 21.34 0.80
N LEU A 140 -25.47 21.18 -0.47
CA LEU A 140 -25.43 22.28 -1.45
C LEU A 140 -26.81 22.93 -1.65
N GLU A 141 -27.87 22.15 -1.74
CA GLU A 141 -29.23 22.67 -1.85
C GLU A 141 -29.54 23.61 -0.68
N LYS A 142 -29.33 23.16 0.57
CA LYS A 142 -29.68 23.95 1.77
C LYS A 142 -28.74 25.14 2.00
N LEU A 143 -27.45 25.01 1.69
CA LEU A 143 -26.50 26.12 1.75
C LEU A 143 -26.81 27.21 0.69
N ASN A 144 -27.24 26.79 -0.50
CA ASN A 144 -27.67 27.76 -1.52
C ASN A 144 -28.93 28.50 -1.12
N LEU A 145 -29.85 27.91 -0.36
CA LEU A 145 -30.98 28.67 0.24
C LEU A 145 -30.47 29.75 1.17
N ALA A 146 -29.43 29.49 1.98
CA ALA A 146 -28.85 30.50 2.86
C ALA A 146 -28.32 31.71 2.07
N THR A 147 -27.68 31.48 0.91
CA THR A 147 -27.15 32.59 0.09
C THR A 147 -28.23 33.48 -0.52
N GLN A 148 -29.50 33.03 -0.58
CA GLN A 148 -30.63 33.78 -1.12
C GLN A 148 -31.33 34.65 -0.06
N ILE A 149 -30.96 34.51 1.21
CA ILE A 149 -31.55 35.32 2.30
C ILE A 149 -31.17 36.79 2.12
N LYS A 150 -32.15 37.66 2.22
CA LYS A 150 -31.92 39.10 2.07
C LYS A 150 -30.87 39.62 3.06
N GLY A 151 -29.83 40.27 2.53
CA GLY A 151 -28.73 40.80 3.34
C GLY A 151 -27.66 39.78 3.68
N PHE A 152 -27.64 38.63 3.01
CA PHE A 152 -26.60 37.58 3.18
C PHE A 152 -25.17 38.14 3.08
N LYS A 153 -24.34 37.87 4.11
CA LYS A 153 -22.93 38.28 4.19
C LYS A 153 -22.08 37.22 4.91
N ASP A 154 -22.55 35.98 4.95
CA ASP A 154 -21.89 34.93 5.73
C ASP A 154 -20.82 34.20 4.90
N ALA A 155 -19.55 34.39 5.24
CA ALA A 155 -18.42 33.73 4.60
C ALA A 155 -18.38 32.24 4.90
N GLU A 156 -18.87 31.79 6.06
CA GLU A 156 -18.90 30.38 6.46
C GLU A 156 -19.78 29.56 5.52
N THR A 157 -20.92 30.09 5.07
CA THR A 157 -21.78 29.41 4.09
C THR A 157 -21.02 29.08 2.81
N HIS A 158 -20.26 30.03 2.26
CA HIS A 158 -19.46 29.77 1.06
C HIS A 158 -18.27 28.81 1.32
N LEU A 159 -17.71 28.83 2.52
CA LEU A 159 -16.71 27.87 2.94
C LEU A 159 -17.28 26.45 2.95
N LEU A 160 -18.49 26.27 3.51
CA LEU A 160 -19.20 24.99 3.53
C LEU A 160 -19.64 24.53 2.13
N ILE A 161 -20.07 25.45 1.25
CA ILE A 161 -20.34 25.13 -0.17
C ILE A 161 -19.08 24.56 -0.85
N GLY A 162 -17.92 25.16 -0.60
CA GLY A 162 -16.65 24.64 -1.09
C GLY A 162 -16.33 23.24 -0.55
N ASP A 163 -16.58 23.00 0.74
CA ASP A 163 -16.39 21.68 1.35
C ASP A 163 -17.36 20.64 0.80
N ALA A 164 -18.60 21.02 0.48
CA ALA A 164 -19.56 20.13 -0.18
C ALA A 164 -19.10 19.73 -1.59
N TYR A 165 -18.62 20.69 -2.39
CA TYR A 165 -18.03 20.38 -3.70
C TYR A 165 -16.78 19.49 -3.59
N ARG A 166 -15.93 19.73 -2.58
CA ARG A 166 -14.78 18.86 -2.31
C ARG A 166 -15.21 17.43 -1.97
N LYS A 167 -16.27 17.24 -1.18
CA LYS A 167 -16.84 15.91 -0.90
C LYS A 167 -17.36 15.23 -2.17
N LEU A 168 -17.83 16.00 -3.16
CA LEU A 168 -18.24 15.53 -4.47
C LEU A 168 -17.06 15.37 -5.46
N THR A 169 -15.82 15.56 -5.01
CA THR A 169 -14.61 15.54 -5.85
C THR A 169 -14.57 16.61 -6.95
N ASP A 170 -15.39 17.66 -6.81
CA ASP A 170 -15.43 18.83 -7.71
C ASP A 170 -14.52 19.94 -7.18
N GLY A 171 -13.21 19.78 -7.42
CA GLY A 171 -12.20 20.74 -6.96
C GLY A 171 -12.35 22.12 -7.60
N GLY A 172 -12.81 22.21 -8.83
CA GLY A 172 -13.01 23.47 -9.56
C GLY A 172 -14.07 24.35 -8.88
N ASN A 173 -15.28 23.83 -8.67
CA ASN A 173 -16.35 24.54 -7.99
C ASN A 173 -16.03 24.79 -6.51
N ALA A 174 -15.29 23.90 -5.86
CA ALA A 174 -14.82 24.13 -4.49
C ALA A 174 -13.93 25.37 -4.40
N VAL A 175 -12.94 25.53 -5.28
CA VAL A 175 -12.05 26.71 -5.33
C VAL A 175 -12.85 28.00 -5.59
N VAL A 176 -13.83 27.96 -6.51
CA VAL A 176 -14.72 29.11 -6.75
C VAL A 176 -15.49 29.50 -5.48
N ALA A 177 -16.04 28.53 -4.77
CA ALA A 177 -16.78 28.80 -3.52
C ALA A 177 -15.86 29.36 -2.41
N TYR A 178 -14.65 28.82 -2.23
CA TYR A 178 -13.69 29.37 -1.27
C TYR A 178 -13.24 30.80 -1.60
N ASN A 179 -13.07 31.12 -2.88
CA ASN A 179 -12.78 32.48 -3.29
C ASN A 179 -13.96 33.42 -3.03
N LYS A 180 -15.23 32.97 -3.18
CA LYS A 180 -16.41 33.76 -2.73
C LYS A 180 -16.41 33.99 -1.22
N ALA A 181 -16.03 33.00 -0.41
CA ALA A 181 -15.84 33.18 1.02
C ALA A 181 -14.83 34.31 1.32
N LEU A 182 -13.69 34.32 0.61
CA LEU A 182 -12.66 35.37 0.75
C LEU A 182 -13.11 36.75 0.31
N THR A 183 -14.09 36.89 -0.58
CA THR A 183 -14.66 38.20 -0.91
C THR A 183 -15.53 38.76 0.22
N LEU A 184 -16.10 37.91 1.07
CA LEU A 184 -16.91 38.31 2.24
C LEU A 184 -16.05 38.49 3.49
N ASP A 185 -15.04 37.65 3.67
CA ASP A 185 -14.03 37.80 4.73
C ASP A 185 -12.63 37.58 4.15
N SER A 186 -11.95 38.69 3.87
CA SER A 186 -10.61 38.67 3.27
C SER A 186 -9.53 38.06 4.16
N ARG A 187 -9.81 37.87 5.48
CA ARG A 187 -8.88 37.25 6.45
C ARG A 187 -9.20 35.81 6.74
N LEU A 188 -10.11 35.18 5.99
CA LEU A 188 -10.52 33.79 6.21
C LEU A 188 -9.42 32.80 5.78
N ALA A 189 -8.45 32.60 6.66
CA ALA A 189 -7.29 31.73 6.43
C ALA A 189 -7.67 30.29 6.02
N ALA A 190 -8.77 29.76 6.60
CA ALA A 190 -9.29 28.44 6.25
C ALA A 190 -9.60 28.27 4.76
N ALA A 191 -10.09 29.32 4.09
CA ALA A 191 -10.38 29.24 2.66
C ALA A 191 -9.12 29.03 1.83
N LYS A 192 -8.03 29.74 2.12
CA LYS A 192 -6.73 29.54 1.48
C LYS A 192 -6.13 28.16 1.78
N ASN A 193 -6.23 27.71 3.03
CA ASN A 193 -5.79 26.37 3.41
C ASN A 193 -6.55 25.28 2.63
N ARG A 194 -7.87 25.40 2.49
CA ARG A 194 -8.70 24.44 1.73
C ARG A 194 -8.40 24.45 0.22
N ILE A 195 -8.13 25.62 -0.36
CA ILE A 195 -7.61 25.73 -1.74
C ILE A 195 -6.29 25.00 -1.86
N GLY A 196 -5.37 25.20 -0.91
CA GLY A 196 -4.10 24.45 -0.85
C GLY A 196 -4.31 22.95 -0.81
N LYS A 197 -5.26 22.46 0.02
CA LYS A 197 -5.59 21.02 0.10
C LYS A 197 -6.10 20.44 -1.23
N ILE A 198 -6.83 21.20 -2.04
CA ILE A 198 -7.25 20.76 -3.38
C ILE A 198 -6.04 20.57 -4.29
N TYR A 199 -5.15 21.56 -4.37
CA TYR A 199 -3.95 21.45 -5.20
C TYR A 199 -2.94 20.41 -4.68
N LEU A 200 -2.94 20.15 -3.37
CA LEU A 200 -2.16 19.07 -2.76
C LEU A 200 -2.59 17.69 -3.29
N THR A 201 -3.91 17.44 -3.47
CA THR A 201 -4.41 16.20 -4.07
C THR A 201 -3.94 16.01 -5.52
N GLN A 202 -3.68 17.11 -6.22
CA GLN A 202 -3.14 17.11 -7.58
C GLN A 202 -1.60 17.02 -7.60
N LYS A 203 -0.95 16.93 -6.43
CA LYS A 203 0.51 16.91 -6.25
C LYS A 203 1.23 18.10 -6.92
N ASN A 204 0.59 19.27 -6.95
CA ASN A 204 1.10 20.47 -7.61
C ASN A 204 1.62 21.50 -6.59
N PRO A 205 2.93 21.46 -6.25
CA PRO A 205 3.53 22.33 -5.24
C PRO A 205 3.55 23.82 -5.62
N GLU A 206 3.52 24.15 -6.91
CA GLU A 206 3.49 25.53 -7.38
C GLU A 206 2.22 26.27 -6.95
N TYR A 207 1.13 25.53 -6.68
CA TYR A 207 -0.15 26.09 -6.27
C TYR A 207 -0.45 25.88 -4.78
N PHE A 208 -0.15 24.69 -4.23
CA PHE A 208 -0.52 24.43 -2.84
C PHE A 208 0.40 25.15 -1.84
N LEU A 209 1.72 25.28 -2.12
CA LEU A 209 2.62 25.98 -1.20
C LEU A 209 2.23 27.46 -1.02
N PRO A 210 2.09 28.26 -2.10
CA PRO A 210 1.62 29.64 -1.93
C PRO A 210 0.25 29.77 -1.28
N ALA A 211 -0.65 28.79 -1.47
CA ALA A 211 -1.96 28.80 -0.84
C ALA A 211 -1.86 28.61 0.68
N PHE A 212 -1.03 27.66 1.16
CA PHE A 212 -0.78 27.48 2.60
C PHE A 212 -0.01 28.67 3.20
N GLU A 213 0.99 29.20 2.51
CA GLU A 213 1.72 30.40 2.92
C GLU A 213 0.79 31.63 3.01
N SER A 214 -0.11 31.81 2.03
CA SER A 214 -1.13 32.86 2.09
C SER A 214 -2.07 32.67 3.28
N SER A 215 -2.42 31.43 3.64
CA SER A 215 -3.25 31.13 4.79
C SER A 215 -2.64 31.66 6.09
N ILE A 216 -1.35 31.39 6.34
CA ILE A 216 -0.64 31.86 7.55
C ILE A 216 -0.38 33.38 7.51
N GLN A 217 -0.29 34.00 6.32
CA GLN A 217 -0.18 35.45 6.19
C GLN A 217 -1.49 36.14 6.53
N LEU A 218 -2.64 35.57 6.16
CA LEU A 218 -3.97 36.09 6.47
C LEU A 218 -4.31 36.01 7.97
N ASP A 219 -3.93 34.89 8.60
CA ASP A 219 -4.10 34.71 10.05
C ASP A 219 -2.93 33.86 10.60
N PRO A 220 -1.92 34.48 11.21
CA PRO A 220 -0.78 33.79 11.80
C PRO A 220 -1.12 32.84 12.96
N ALA A 221 -2.33 32.93 13.54
CA ALA A 221 -2.80 32.01 14.57
C ALA A 221 -3.47 30.75 13.98
N TYR A 222 -3.68 30.68 12.66
CA TYR A 222 -4.35 29.56 12.01
C TYR A 222 -3.42 28.34 11.90
N SER A 223 -3.44 27.49 12.93
CA SER A 223 -2.56 26.33 13.07
C SER A 223 -2.64 25.31 11.93
N PRO A 224 -3.81 25.00 11.29
CA PRO A 224 -3.87 23.95 10.28
C PRO A 224 -2.94 24.17 9.07
N ALA A 225 -2.69 25.41 8.67
CA ALA A 225 -1.81 25.70 7.54
C ALA A 225 -0.32 25.41 7.85
N TYR A 226 0.12 25.65 9.09
CA TYR A 226 1.46 25.29 9.53
C TYR A 226 1.66 23.77 9.54
N TYR A 227 0.64 23.02 9.91
CA TYR A 227 0.67 21.56 9.89
C TYR A 227 0.89 21.02 8.48
N GLU A 228 0.17 21.54 7.46
CA GLU A 228 0.32 21.12 6.06
C GLU A 228 1.74 21.42 5.54
N LEU A 229 2.28 22.61 5.85
CA LEU A 229 3.64 23.00 5.47
C LEU A 229 4.68 22.16 6.19
N PHE A 230 4.51 21.89 7.49
CA PHE A 230 5.37 20.98 8.25
C PHE A 230 5.45 19.61 7.58
N TYR A 231 4.30 18.98 7.29
CA TYR A 231 4.26 17.66 6.66
C TYR A 231 4.87 17.65 5.25
N HIS A 232 4.65 18.72 4.47
CA HIS A 232 5.27 18.82 3.15
C HIS A 232 6.80 18.79 3.23
N TRP A 233 7.37 19.51 4.19
CA TRP A 233 8.82 19.63 4.35
C TRP A 233 9.44 18.50 5.18
N TYR A 234 8.66 17.67 5.82
CA TYR A 234 9.06 16.65 6.79
C TYR A 234 10.27 15.80 6.36
N PHE A 235 10.30 15.26 5.14
CA PHE A 235 11.43 14.52 4.59
C PHE A 235 12.18 15.24 3.45
N ARG A 236 11.84 16.50 3.18
CA ARG A 236 12.45 17.28 2.08
C ARG A 236 13.46 18.30 2.58
N ASP A 237 13.11 19.02 3.63
CA ASP A 237 13.93 20.04 4.26
C ASP A 237 13.59 20.11 5.74
N VAL A 238 14.41 19.46 6.55
CA VAL A 238 14.22 19.35 7.99
C VAL A 238 14.23 20.72 8.70
N ASN A 239 14.95 21.72 8.17
CA ASN A 239 15.02 23.04 8.78
C ASN A 239 13.73 23.83 8.52
N LYS A 240 13.19 23.77 7.30
CA LYS A 240 11.88 24.34 7.01
C LYS A 240 10.78 23.64 7.79
N ALA A 241 10.83 22.31 7.88
CA ALA A 241 9.88 21.54 8.70
C ALA A 241 9.92 21.99 10.16
N ALA A 242 11.13 22.18 10.74
CA ALA A 242 11.29 22.68 12.11
C ALA A 242 10.58 24.03 12.31
N THR A 243 10.81 24.98 11.41
CA THR A 243 10.23 26.31 11.49
C THR A 243 8.68 26.26 11.53
N TYR A 244 8.08 25.46 10.65
CA TYR A 244 6.62 25.31 10.62
C TYR A 244 6.08 24.53 11.83
N LEU A 245 6.82 23.51 12.31
CA LEU A 245 6.45 22.77 13.51
C LEU A 245 6.45 23.68 14.75
N ASP A 246 7.46 24.51 14.92
CA ASP A 246 7.55 25.46 16.04
C ASP A 246 6.36 26.44 16.05
N GLN A 247 5.98 26.96 14.89
CA GLN A 247 4.81 27.83 14.76
C GLN A 247 3.51 27.08 15.01
N TYR A 248 3.38 25.84 14.52
CA TYR A 248 2.22 25.01 14.82
C TYR A 248 2.07 24.78 16.33
N ILE A 249 3.14 24.37 17.01
CA ILE A 249 3.18 24.14 18.46
C ILE A 249 2.81 25.39 19.26
N ALA A 250 3.29 26.55 18.83
CA ALA A 250 2.97 27.84 19.49
C ALA A 250 1.48 28.20 19.39
N ASN A 251 0.80 27.73 18.34
CA ASN A 251 -0.60 28.06 18.06
C ASN A 251 -1.60 26.96 18.43
N MET A 252 -1.16 25.80 18.93
CA MET A 252 -2.06 24.71 19.32
C MET A 252 -2.19 24.54 20.83
N ASP A 253 -3.22 23.81 21.26
CA ASP A 253 -3.36 23.39 22.65
C ASP A 253 -2.22 22.47 23.09
N GLN A 254 -1.74 22.64 24.31
CA GLN A 254 -0.77 21.73 24.90
C GLN A 254 -1.44 20.38 25.20
N GLY A 255 -0.83 19.31 24.75
CA GLY A 255 -1.38 17.97 24.94
C GLY A 255 -0.62 16.87 24.20
N PRO A 256 -1.15 15.65 24.22
CA PRO A 256 -0.49 14.47 23.60
C PRO A 256 -0.17 14.67 22.12
N GLN A 257 -1.03 15.38 21.39
CA GLN A 257 -0.87 15.61 19.96
C GLN A 257 0.44 16.35 19.63
N MET A 258 0.82 17.32 20.45
CA MET A 258 2.09 18.03 20.30
C MET A 258 3.28 17.09 20.51
N GLU A 259 3.24 16.24 21.52
CA GLU A 259 4.31 15.30 21.80
C GLU A 259 4.42 14.23 20.71
N TYR A 260 3.30 13.81 20.10
CA TYR A 260 3.30 12.94 18.93
C TYR A 260 4.02 13.60 17.74
N LEU A 261 3.73 14.86 17.45
CA LEU A 261 4.39 15.60 16.36
C LEU A 261 5.88 15.80 16.60
N LYS A 262 6.28 16.10 17.84
CA LYS A 262 7.70 16.19 18.21
C LYS A 262 8.42 14.85 18.01
N THR A 263 7.73 13.75 18.29
CA THR A 263 8.26 12.40 18.08
C THR A 263 8.41 12.11 16.58
N ASP A 264 7.39 12.43 15.77
CA ASP A 264 7.44 12.30 14.31
C ASP A 264 8.59 13.14 13.72
N PHE A 265 8.79 14.36 14.24
CA PHE A 265 9.87 15.21 13.80
C PHE A 265 11.26 14.71 14.21
N THR A 266 11.38 14.10 15.40
CA THR A 266 12.61 13.44 15.84
C THR A 266 12.99 12.31 14.87
N TYR A 267 12.00 11.53 14.42
CA TYR A 267 12.17 10.52 13.39
C TYR A 267 12.63 11.12 12.03
N ALA A 268 11.97 12.19 11.59
CA ALA A 268 12.31 12.87 10.33
C ALA A 268 13.75 13.42 10.29
N LYS A 269 14.32 13.77 11.44
CA LYS A 269 15.71 14.18 11.59
C LYS A 269 16.71 13.02 11.50
N GLY A 270 16.24 11.77 11.41
CA GLY A 270 17.07 10.58 11.44
C GLY A 270 17.48 10.11 12.84
N ASP A 271 17.00 10.77 13.89
CA ASP A 271 17.22 10.33 15.27
C ASP A 271 16.22 9.23 15.64
N PHE A 272 16.45 8.03 15.11
CA PHE A 272 15.58 6.87 15.31
C PHE A 272 15.57 6.39 16.77
N GLY A 273 16.73 6.48 17.47
CA GLY A 273 16.84 6.14 18.87
C GLY A 273 16.03 7.07 19.77
N GLY A 274 16.15 8.37 19.56
CA GLY A 274 15.38 9.39 20.27
C GLY A 274 13.89 9.29 19.99
N ALA A 275 13.49 9.06 18.72
CA ALA A 275 12.09 8.88 18.34
C ALA A 275 11.48 7.65 18.99
N ARG A 276 12.19 6.50 19.04
CA ARG A 276 11.76 5.28 19.73
C ARG A 276 11.55 5.53 21.21
N THR A 277 12.53 6.15 21.87
CA THR A 277 12.46 6.45 23.30
C THR A 277 11.27 7.33 23.64
N LYS A 278 11.05 8.41 22.87
CA LYS A 278 9.89 9.30 23.05
C LYS A 278 8.57 8.57 22.83
N ALA A 279 8.45 7.75 21.78
CA ALA A 279 7.25 6.98 21.51
C ALA A 279 6.93 5.99 22.65
N GLN A 280 7.93 5.28 23.19
CA GLN A 280 7.78 4.39 24.33
C GLN A 280 7.36 5.13 25.61
N GLN A 281 7.92 6.31 25.87
CA GLN A 281 7.51 7.16 26.99
C GLN A 281 6.04 7.58 26.88
N LEU A 282 5.60 7.97 25.68
CA LEU A 282 4.21 8.33 25.43
C LEU A 282 3.25 7.14 25.59
N ILE A 283 3.65 5.95 25.14
CA ILE A 283 2.90 4.70 25.36
C ILE A 283 2.75 4.44 26.85
N GLN A 284 3.83 4.57 27.61
CA GLN A 284 3.80 4.36 29.06
C GLN A 284 2.94 5.42 29.77
N GLN A 285 3.05 6.68 29.36
CA GLN A 285 2.34 7.81 29.98
C GLN A 285 0.83 7.75 29.76
N TYR A 286 0.38 7.41 28.55
CA TYR A 286 -1.02 7.47 28.18
C TYR A 286 -1.73 6.10 28.16
N GLY A 287 -0.98 4.98 28.25
CA GLY A 287 -1.53 3.63 28.28
C GLY A 287 -2.45 3.35 27.11
N ASP A 288 -3.67 2.88 27.39
CA ASP A 288 -4.67 2.59 26.35
C ASP A 288 -5.23 3.82 25.62
N LYS A 289 -4.98 5.02 26.14
CA LYS A 289 -5.38 6.29 25.52
C LYS A 289 -4.32 6.84 24.55
N VAL A 290 -3.18 6.18 24.42
CA VAL A 290 -2.13 6.60 23.49
C VAL A 290 -2.63 6.45 22.05
N ASN A 291 -2.26 7.39 21.19
CA ASN A 291 -2.53 7.22 19.75
C ASN A 291 -1.75 6.00 19.24
N PRO A 292 -2.41 5.00 18.63
CA PRO A 292 -1.78 3.77 18.15
C PRO A 292 -0.57 4.00 17.22
N ARG A 293 -0.49 5.14 16.54
CA ARG A 293 0.66 5.49 15.71
C ARG A 293 2.00 5.50 16.47
N MET A 294 1.99 5.61 17.81
CA MET A 294 3.21 5.51 18.59
C MET A 294 3.77 4.07 18.59
N TYR A 295 2.91 3.06 18.56
CA TYR A 295 3.36 1.68 18.34
C TYR A 295 3.94 1.50 16.93
N ARG A 296 3.33 2.13 15.91
CA ARG A 296 3.90 2.16 14.55
C ARG A 296 5.29 2.82 14.55
N MET A 297 5.45 3.95 15.24
CA MET A 297 6.74 4.63 15.40
C MET A 297 7.80 3.73 16.06
N VAL A 298 7.44 3.02 17.14
CA VAL A 298 8.33 2.05 17.77
C VAL A 298 8.71 0.93 16.81
N ALA A 299 7.76 0.43 16.01
CA ALA A 299 8.01 -0.65 15.05
C ALA A 299 9.03 -0.23 13.98
N TYR A 300 8.79 0.87 13.29
CA TYR A 300 9.67 1.39 12.21
C TYR A 300 11.06 1.74 12.72
N THR A 301 11.14 2.40 13.89
CA THR A 301 12.43 2.76 14.48
C THR A 301 13.21 1.54 14.97
N SER A 302 12.52 0.55 15.54
CA SER A 302 13.15 -0.69 16.00
C SER A 302 13.64 -1.55 14.83
N ASP A 303 12.91 -1.62 13.71
CA ASP A 303 13.40 -2.26 12.49
C ASP A 303 14.68 -1.60 11.98
N THR A 304 14.68 -0.26 11.89
CA THR A 304 15.86 0.51 11.47
C THR A 304 17.07 0.29 12.38
N LEU A 305 16.84 0.12 13.68
CA LEU A 305 17.89 -0.11 14.69
C LEU A 305 18.26 -1.59 14.85
N GLY A 306 17.62 -2.51 14.11
CA GLY A 306 17.92 -3.93 14.14
C GLY A 306 17.28 -4.71 15.30
N ASP A 307 16.36 -4.11 16.07
CA ASP A 307 15.65 -4.74 17.19
C ASP A 307 14.35 -5.39 16.69
N MET A 308 14.49 -6.54 16.00
CA MET A 308 13.36 -7.24 15.37
C MET A 308 12.27 -7.68 16.35
N PRO A 309 12.57 -8.21 17.56
CA PRO A 309 11.53 -8.60 18.50
C PRO A 309 10.63 -7.41 18.91
N THR A 310 11.24 -6.27 19.24
CA THR A 310 10.49 -5.05 19.59
C THR A 310 9.71 -4.52 18.38
N ALA A 311 10.31 -4.54 17.18
CA ALA A 311 9.65 -4.11 15.96
C ALA A 311 8.39 -4.94 15.67
N LYS A 312 8.49 -6.27 15.72
CA LYS A 312 7.37 -7.21 15.49
C LYS A 312 6.25 -7.00 16.50
N GLN A 313 6.60 -6.96 17.79
CA GLN A 313 5.61 -6.74 18.86
C GLN A 313 4.87 -5.41 18.68
N ALA A 314 5.60 -4.34 18.42
CA ALA A 314 5.03 -3.01 18.26
C ALA A 314 4.14 -2.91 17.02
N MET A 315 4.55 -3.47 15.86
CA MET A 315 3.74 -3.47 14.65
C MET A 315 2.45 -4.29 14.82
N THR A 316 2.54 -5.45 15.44
CA THR A 316 1.36 -6.28 15.76
C THR A 316 0.39 -5.52 16.69
N THR A 317 0.92 -4.82 17.68
CA THR A 317 0.11 -4.01 18.61
C THR A 317 -0.55 -2.83 17.87
N PHE A 318 0.18 -2.16 16.98
CA PHE A 318 -0.37 -1.10 16.12
C PHE A 318 -1.55 -1.61 15.30
N LEU A 319 -1.37 -2.70 14.57
CA LEU A 319 -2.42 -3.27 13.70
C LEU A 319 -3.65 -3.74 14.49
N ALA A 320 -3.48 -4.14 15.75
CA ALA A 320 -4.58 -4.56 16.62
C ALA A 320 -5.35 -3.38 17.24
N LYS A 321 -4.69 -2.23 17.48
CA LYS A 321 -5.27 -1.09 18.20
C LYS A 321 -5.69 0.07 17.29
N ALA A 322 -5.12 0.17 16.09
CA ALA A 322 -5.42 1.26 15.16
C ALA A 322 -6.80 1.09 14.52
N ASP A 323 -7.43 2.20 14.19
CA ASP A 323 -8.62 2.19 13.34
C ASP A 323 -8.25 1.54 12.00
N PRO A 324 -9.06 0.59 11.50
CA PRO A 324 -8.82 -0.05 10.19
C PRO A 324 -8.60 0.94 9.03
N GLU A 325 -9.17 2.14 9.11
CA GLU A 325 -8.98 3.20 8.10
C GLU A 325 -7.62 3.90 8.22
N GLU A 326 -6.94 3.81 9.36
CA GLU A 326 -5.60 4.37 9.58
C GLU A 326 -4.48 3.41 9.18
N ILE A 327 -4.80 2.11 9.00
CA ILE A 327 -3.84 1.08 8.61
C ILE A 327 -3.64 1.12 7.10
N LYS A 328 -2.42 1.38 6.67
CA LYS A 328 -2.03 1.48 5.27
C LYS A 328 -1.46 0.15 4.76
N PRO A 329 -1.50 -0.10 3.43
CA PRO A 329 -0.83 -1.26 2.84
C PRO A 329 0.66 -1.34 3.20
N GLU A 330 1.33 -0.18 3.31
CA GLU A 330 2.74 -0.07 3.67
C GLU A 330 3.04 -0.55 5.10
N ASP A 331 2.07 -0.50 6.01
CA ASP A 331 2.24 -1.03 7.37
C ASP A 331 2.34 -2.57 7.36
N TYR A 332 1.61 -3.23 6.46
CA TYR A 332 1.75 -4.67 6.24
C TYR A 332 3.02 -5.03 5.49
N ASP A 333 3.46 -4.19 4.55
CA ASP A 333 4.75 -4.37 3.89
C ASP A 333 5.92 -4.25 4.88
N GLU A 334 5.83 -3.31 5.82
CA GLU A 334 6.82 -3.19 6.89
C GLU A 334 6.80 -4.39 7.85
N LEU A 335 5.60 -4.87 8.24
CA LEU A 335 5.50 -6.11 9.01
C LEU A 335 6.12 -7.30 8.27
N ALA A 336 5.96 -7.37 6.95
CA ALA A 336 6.60 -8.39 6.13
C ALA A 336 8.13 -8.27 6.15
N ASN A 337 8.69 -7.04 6.11
CA ASN A 337 10.12 -6.81 6.25
C ASN A 337 10.64 -7.29 7.59
N ILE A 338 9.96 -6.93 8.67
CA ILE A 338 10.29 -7.33 10.04
C ILE A 338 10.26 -8.87 10.16
N ASN A 339 9.19 -9.51 9.67
CA ASN A 339 9.05 -10.96 9.71
C ASN A 339 10.13 -11.66 8.87
N ALA A 340 10.47 -11.13 7.69
CA ALA A 340 11.52 -11.69 6.82
C ALA A 340 12.94 -11.59 7.42
N LYS A 341 13.16 -10.68 8.37
CA LYS A 341 14.39 -10.52 9.14
C LYS A 341 14.36 -11.29 10.47
N THR A 342 13.18 -11.78 10.88
CA THR A 342 13.00 -12.53 12.14
C THR A 342 13.05 -14.04 11.86
N PRO A 343 14.07 -14.77 12.33
CA PRO A 343 14.15 -16.21 12.09
C PRO A 343 12.91 -16.97 12.54
N GLY A 344 12.37 -17.82 11.68
CA GLY A 344 11.16 -18.62 11.94
C GLY A 344 9.83 -17.90 11.68
N SER A 345 9.88 -16.64 11.21
CA SER A 345 8.67 -15.86 10.87
C SER A 345 8.48 -15.67 9.36
N GLU A 346 9.17 -16.46 8.54
CA GLU A 346 9.16 -16.29 7.08
C GLU A 346 7.76 -16.53 6.48
N THR A 347 6.99 -17.46 7.03
CA THR A 347 5.60 -17.71 6.59
C THR A 347 4.70 -16.51 6.87
N GLU A 348 4.89 -15.85 8.02
CA GLU A 348 4.15 -14.65 8.39
C GLU A 348 4.48 -13.46 7.48
N ALA A 349 5.71 -13.41 6.95
CA ALA A 349 6.09 -12.40 5.98
C ALA A 349 5.27 -12.49 4.69
N PHE A 350 5.02 -13.72 4.18
CA PHE A 350 4.15 -13.92 3.02
C PHE A 350 2.70 -13.48 3.29
N SER A 351 2.17 -13.87 4.45
CA SER A 351 0.81 -13.45 4.85
C SER A 351 0.69 -11.92 4.95
N SER A 352 1.73 -11.27 5.47
CA SER A 352 1.77 -9.80 5.56
C SER A 352 1.80 -9.16 4.17
N LEU A 353 2.62 -9.67 3.23
CA LEU A 353 2.65 -9.18 1.84
C LEU A 353 1.30 -9.40 1.14
N GLN A 354 0.63 -10.52 1.38
CA GLN A 354 -0.71 -10.77 0.85
C GLN A 354 -1.71 -9.72 1.35
N MET A 355 -1.69 -9.40 2.64
CA MET A 355 -2.54 -8.34 3.22
C MET A 355 -2.25 -6.97 2.59
N ALA A 356 -0.98 -6.66 2.31
CA ALA A 356 -0.62 -5.43 1.59
C ALA A 356 -1.22 -5.41 0.18
N VAL A 357 -1.13 -6.51 -0.57
CA VAL A 357 -1.73 -6.66 -1.91
C VAL A 357 -3.25 -6.52 -1.88
N GLU A 358 -3.92 -7.11 -0.91
CA GLU A 358 -5.39 -7.08 -0.80
C GLU A 358 -5.90 -5.68 -0.49
N ARG A 359 -5.20 -4.95 0.37
CA ARG A 359 -5.60 -3.61 0.83
C ARG A 359 -5.22 -2.47 -0.10
N ASP A 360 -4.19 -2.63 -0.91
CA ASP A 360 -3.80 -1.57 -1.85
C ASP A 360 -4.79 -1.49 -3.02
N THR A 361 -5.06 -0.29 -3.50
CA THR A 361 -5.93 -0.04 -4.66
C THR A 361 -5.13 0.22 -5.94
N VAL A 362 -3.82 0.48 -5.80
CA VAL A 362 -2.91 0.81 -6.90
C VAL A 362 -2.22 -0.46 -7.39
N VAL A 363 -2.47 -0.82 -8.66
CA VAL A 363 -1.95 -2.07 -9.25
C VAL A 363 -0.42 -2.13 -9.23
N GLU A 364 0.24 -1.02 -9.50
CA GLU A 364 1.70 -0.90 -9.51
C GLU A 364 2.31 -1.21 -8.13
N ASN A 365 1.65 -0.80 -7.05
CA ASN A 365 2.08 -1.12 -5.68
C ASN A 365 1.84 -2.61 -5.37
N LYS A 366 0.67 -3.15 -5.76
CA LYS A 366 0.39 -4.60 -5.62
C LYS A 366 1.49 -5.45 -6.26
N ILE A 367 1.89 -5.10 -7.49
CA ILE A 367 2.98 -5.79 -8.20
C ILE A 367 4.29 -5.71 -7.41
N LYS A 368 4.62 -4.57 -6.80
CA LYS A 368 5.83 -4.43 -5.96
C LYS A 368 5.81 -5.40 -4.77
N TYR A 369 4.68 -5.51 -4.06
CA TYR A 369 4.55 -6.44 -2.92
C TYR A 369 4.65 -7.90 -3.39
N ILE A 370 4.04 -8.25 -4.53
CA ILE A 370 4.11 -9.58 -5.13
C ILE A 370 5.55 -9.95 -5.53
N VAL A 371 6.25 -9.04 -6.20
CA VAL A 371 7.66 -9.24 -6.59
C VAL A 371 8.56 -9.39 -5.36
N LYS A 372 8.27 -8.65 -4.29
CA LYS A 372 8.96 -8.79 -3.00
C LYS A 372 8.73 -10.16 -2.37
N ALA A 373 7.51 -10.70 -2.44
CA ALA A 373 7.21 -12.06 -2.00
C ALA A 373 7.97 -13.11 -2.85
N ALA A 374 8.04 -12.93 -4.17
CA ALA A 374 8.84 -13.79 -5.04
C ALA A 374 10.34 -13.74 -4.68
N ALA A 375 10.89 -12.57 -4.41
CA ALA A 375 12.27 -12.40 -3.99
C ALA A 375 12.56 -13.07 -2.63
N LEU A 376 11.64 -12.98 -1.69
CA LEU A 376 11.72 -13.67 -0.40
C LEU A 376 11.70 -15.19 -0.60
N ALA A 377 10.77 -15.72 -1.40
CA ALA A 377 10.70 -17.14 -1.73
C ALA A 377 12.01 -17.64 -2.36
N LYS A 378 12.58 -16.87 -3.29
CA LYS A 378 13.88 -17.14 -3.90
C LYS A 378 15.00 -17.23 -2.86
N LYS A 379 15.07 -16.24 -1.96
CA LYS A 379 16.07 -16.19 -0.88
C LYS A 379 15.99 -17.40 0.04
N LEU A 380 14.77 -17.88 0.33
CA LEU A 380 14.52 -19.06 1.15
C LEU A 380 14.68 -20.39 0.39
N GLY A 381 15.04 -20.37 -0.89
CA GLY A 381 15.17 -21.56 -1.74
C GLY A 381 13.84 -22.18 -2.17
N ASN A 382 12.70 -21.58 -1.84
CA ASN A 382 11.38 -22.05 -2.22
C ASN A 382 11.03 -21.65 -3.65
N ARG A 383 11.63 -22.36 -4.63
CA ARG A 383 11.47 -22.05 -6.06
C ARG A 383 10.05 -22.20 -6.57
N LYS A 384 9.27 -23.08 -5.95
CA LYS A 384 7.86 -23.27 -6.31
C LYS A 384 7.04 -22.02 -5.95
N GLU A 385 7.23 -21.49 -4.77
CA GLU A 385 6.56 -20.30 -4.31
C GLU A 385 7.02 -19.04 -5.09
N GLU A 386 8.34 -18.93 -5.39
CA GLU A 386 8.87 -17.91 -6.29
C GLU A 386 8.12 -17.90 -7.62
N ALA A 387 7.97 -19.07 -8.24
CA ALA A 387 7.28 -19.20 -9.53
C ALA A 387 5.80 -18.81 -9.45
N ASN A 388 5.12 -19.16 -8.36
CA ASN A 388 3.72 -18.76 -8.13
C ASN A 388 3.56 -17.24 -8.07
N TRP A 389 4.37 -16.58 -7.25
CA TRP A 389 4.31 -15.11 -7.10
C TRP A 389 4.67 -14.38 -8.39
N LEU A 390 5.74 -14.81 -9.10
CA LEU A 390 6.09 -14.22 -10.40
C LEU A 390 4.98 -14.39 -11.43
N GLY A 391 4.26 -15.52 -11.42
CA GLY A 391 3.11 -15.74 -12.28
C GLY A 391 1.93 -14.82 -11.98
N ILE A 392 1.70 -14.50 -10.72
CA ILE A 392 0.67 -13.52 -10.30
C ILE A 392 1.06 -12.12 -10.79
N ALA A 393 2.33 -11.72 -10.56
CA ALA A 393 2.85 -10.42 -11.02
C ALA A 393 2.69 -10.26 -12.53
N TYR A 394 3.16 -11.26 -13.30
CA TYR A 394 3.09 -11.24 -14.77
C TYR A 394 1.65 -11.08 -15.29
N LYS A 395 0.68 -11.78 -14.68
CA LYS A 395 -0.73 -11.72 -15.10
C LYS A 395 -1.43 -10.44 -14.67
N MET A 396 -0.96 -9.80 -13.60
CA MET A 396 -1.53 -8.56 -13.07
C MET A 396 -1.02 -7.33 -13.81
N ASP A 397 0.21 -7.39 -14.34
CA ASP A 397 0.80 -6.29 -15.10
C ASP A 397 0.13 -6.18 -16.48
N LYS A 398 -0.28 -4.97 -16.84
CA LYS A 398 -0.85 -4.67 -18.18
C LYS A 398 0.20 -4.68 -19.28
N ASN A 399 1.45 -4.43 -18.94
CA ASN A 399 2.58 -4.32 -19.86
C ASN A 399 3.79 -5.09 -19.34
N PRO A 400 3.66 -6.43 -19.13
CA PRO A 400 4.76 -7.22 -18.60
C PRO A 400 5.93 -7.23 -19.58
N THR A 401 7.14 -7.17 -19.04
CA THR A 401 8.36 -7.14 -19.85
C THR A 401 8.81 -8.54 -20.26
N GLN A 402 9.73 -8.59 -21.22
CA GLN A 402 10.44 -9.80 -21.61
C GLN A 402 11.12 -10.46 -20.39
N THR A 403 11.71 -9.66 -19.52
CA THR A 403 12.41 -10.13 -18.31
C THR A 403 11.45 -10.79 -17.32
N ASP A 404 10.23 -10.27 -17.19
CA ASP A 404 9.22 -10.83 -16.28
C ASP A 404 8.80 -12.23 -16.76
N LEU A 405 8.53 -12.38 -18.06
CA LEU A 405 8.19 -13.68 -18.65
C LEU A 405 9.34 -14.68 -18.54
N TYR A 406 10.58 -14.23 -18.79
CA TYR A 406 11.78 -15.04 -18.64
C TYR A 406 11.96 -15.52 -17.21
N ASN A 407 11.89 -14.62 -16.23
CA ASN A 407 12.06 -14.94 -14.82
C ASN A 407 11.00 -15.92 -14.33
N TRP A 408 9.74 -15.75 -14.77
CA TRP A 408 8.67 -16.67 -14.43
C TRP A 408 8.93 -18.09 -14.98
N GLY A 409 9.29 -18.20 -16.25
CA GLY A 409 9.65 -19.48 -16.88
C GLY A 409 10.85 -20.16 -16.20
N MET A 410 11.88 -19.36 -15.85
CA MET A 410 13.08 -19.83 -15.15
C MET A 410 12.79 -20.30 -13.72
N ALA A 411 11.93 -19.62 -12.99
CA ALA A 411 11.54 -20.04 -11.65
C ALA A 411 10.84 -21.41 -11.68
N HIS A 412 9.96 -21.64 -12.66
CA HIS A 412 9.36 -22.96 -12.88
C HIS A 412 10.39 -24.03 -13.24
N TYR A 413 11.36 -23.70 -14.09
CA TYR A 413 12.46 -24.63 -14.42
C TYR A 413 13.26 -25.02 -13.18
N GLN A 414 13.64 -24.03 -12.35
CA GLN A 414 14.39 -24.24 -11.11
C GLN A 414 13.59 -24.97 -10.04
N ALA A 415 12.25 -24.86 -10.08
CA ALA A 415 11.33 -25.62 -9.23
C ALA A 415 11.08 -27.06 -9.72
N ALA A 416 11.80 -27.51 -10.75
CA ALA A 416 11.58 -28.79 -11.46
C ALA A 416 10.15 -28.95 -12.04
N ASN A 417 9.42 -27.83 -12.19
CA ASN A 417 8.11 -27.82 -12.84
C ASN A 417 8.28 -27.62 -14.36
N TYR A 418 8.92 -28.60 -15.00
CA TYR A 418 9.37 -28.51 -16.38
C TYR A 418 8.23 -28.39 -17.40
N LYS A 419 7.04 -28.95 -17.12
CA LYS A 419 5.88 -28.81 -18.01
C LYS A 419 5.39 -27.36 -18.09
N THR A 420 5.33 -26.66 -16.97
CA THR A 420 4.93 -25.24 -16.96
C THR A 420 6.03 -24.37 -17.57
N SER A 421 7.31 -24.64 -17.26
CA SER A 421 8.43 -23.96 -17.90
C SER A 421 8.43 -24.14 -19.41
N ASP A 422 8.18 -25.35 -19.90
CA ASP A 422 7.99 -25.68 -21.32
C ASP A 422 6.86 -24.83 -21.92
N SER A 423 5.67 -24.84 -21.31
CA SER A 423 4.54 -24.04 -21.80
C SER A 423 4.87 -22.54 -21.89
N ILE A 424 5.57 -21.99 -20.89
CA ILE A 424 5.97 -20.58 -20.89
C ILE A 424 6.98 -20.30 -22.01
N PHE A 425 8.05 -21.09 -22.14
CA PHE A 425 9.09 -20.79 -23.12
C PHE A 425 8.72 -21.19 -24.54
N CYS A 426 8.09 -22.36 -24.73
CA CYS A 426 7.77 -22.83 -26.08
C CYS A 426 6.55 -22.10 -26.69
N ASN A 427 5.56 -21.73 -25.87
CA ASN A 427 4.33 -21.14 -26.38
C ASN A 427 4.29 -19.60 -26.16
N MET A 428 4.50 -19.15 -24.93
CA MET A 428 4.34 -17.70 -24.64
C MET A 428 5.57 -16.91 -25.11
N TYR A 429 6.77 -17.31 -24.66
CA TYR A 429 7.98 -16.52 -24.92
C TYR A 429 8.37 -16.51 -26.41
N GLN A 430 8.35 -17.66 -27.07
CA GLN A 430 8.68 -17.72 -28.50
C GLN A 430 7.69 -16.95 -29.38
N ASN A 431 6.39 -16.96 -29.03
CA ASN A 431 5.38 -16.22 -29.80
C ASN A 431 5.49 -14.71 -29.60
N THR A 432 5.85 -14.28 -28.38
CA THR A 432 5.95 -12.85 -28.06
C THR A 432 7.30 -12.28 -28.50
N TYR A 433 8.37 -13.07 -28.40
CA TYR A 433 9.76 -12.64 -28.68
C TYR A 433 10.45 -13.62 -29.65
N PRO A 434 10.00 -13.74 -30.92
CA PRO A 434 10.46 -14.75 -31.88
C PRO A 434 11.93 -14.61 -32.31
N ASN A 435 12.54 -13.45 -32.08
CA ASN A 435 13.94 -13.17 -32.37
C ASN A 435 14.86 -13.30 -31.15
N GLU A 436 14.35 -13.84 -30.04
CA GLU A 436 15.12 -14.04 -28.83
C GLU A 436 15.46 -15.51 -28.61
N ILE A 437 16.73 -15.87 -28.73
CA ILE A 437 17.23 -17.25 -28.67
C ILE A 437 16.89 -17.97 -27.34
N TYR A 438 16.75 -17.21 -26.27
CA TYR A 438 16.52 -17.78 -24.93
C TYR A 438 15.17 -18.51 -24.79
N GLY A 439 14.14 -18.09 -25.53
CA GLY A 439 12.88 -18.80 -25.61
C GLY A 439 13.05 -20.22 -26.18
N TYR A 440 13.81 -20.36 -27.26
CA TYR A 440 14.13 -21.65 -27.90
C TYR A 440 15.03 -22.50 -27.03
N LEU A 441 16.05 -21.91 -26.44
CA LEU A 441 16.99 -22.60 -25.54
C LEU A 441 16.28 -23.23 -24.34
N TRP A 442 15.45 -22.42 -23.63
CA TRP A 442 14.80 -22.94 -22.44
C TRP A 442 13.58 -23.81 -22.73
N CYS A 443 12.95 -23.67 -23.89
CA CYS A 443 11.98 -24.61 -24.41
C CYS A 443 12.63 -25.99 -24.58
N ALA A 444 13.77 -26.09 -25.30
CA ALA A 444 14.49 -27.34 -25.53
C ALA A 444 14.96 -27.97 -24.21
N ARG A 445 15.55 -27.19 -23.30
CA ARG A 445 16.00 -27.65 -21.99
C ARG A 445 14.87 -28.16 -21.10
N SER A 446 13.72 -27.45 -21.10
CA SER A 446 12.54 -27.86 -20.32
C SER A 446 11.98 -29.21 -20.82
N LYS A 447 11.93 -29.41 -22.13
CA LYS A 447 11.54 -30.71 -22.73
C LYS A 447 12.55 -31.81 -22.46
N GLN A 448 13.85 -31.51 -22.54
CA GLN A 448 14.93 -32.46 -22.19
C GLN A 448 14.85 -32.90 -20.73
N ALA A 449 14.56 -31.96 -19.81
CA ALA A 449 14.41 -32.28 -18.39
C ALA A 449 13.19 -33.18 -18.09
N GLN A 450 12.16 -33.18 -18.96
CA GLN A 450 11.01 -34.08 -18.87
C GLN A 450 11.32 -35.48 -19.43
N ASP A 451 12.33 -35.63 -20.29
CA ASP A 451 12.75 -36.89 -20.94
C ASP A 451 14.27 -37.02 -20.86
N THR A 452 14.82 -37.23 -19.67
CA THR A 452 16.26 -37.28 -19.40
C THR A 452 16.94 -38.45 -20.09
N THR A 453 16.21 -39.53 -20.38
CA THR A 453 16.71 -40.71 -21.10
C THR A 453 16.62 -40.59 -22.62
N MET A 454 15.99 -39.52 -23.11
CA MET A 454 15.70 -39.27 -24.54
C MET A 454 14.79 -40.31 -25.21
N GLN A 455 14.24 -41.29 -24.47
CA GLN A 455 13.47 -42.40 -25.04
C GLN A 455 12.18 -41.93 -25.76
N GLN A 456 11.52 -40.89 -25.22
CA GLN A 456 10.30 -40.32 -25.79
C GLN A 456 10.60 -39.34 -26.94
N GLY A 457 11.81 -38.77 -26.99
CA GLY A 457 12.21 -37.78 -27.99
C GLY A 457 11.53 -36.41 -27.83
N LEU A 458 11.03 -36.09 -26.63
CA LEU A 458 10.26 -34.88 -26.39
C LEU A 458 10.98 -33.59 -26.78
N ALA A 459 12.30 -33.53 -26.63
CA ALA A 459 13.10 -32.35 -26.90
C ALA A 459 13.64 -32.26 -28.35
N VAL A 460 13.48 -33.31 -29.15
CA VAL A 460 14.14 -33.42 -30.47
C VAL A 460 13.75 -32.24 -31.38
N ASP A 461 12.47 -31.97 -31.56
CA ASP A 461 12.02 -30.88 -32.45
C ASP A 461 12.36 -29.52 -31.89
N ALA A 462 12.34 -29.34 -30.56
CA ALA A 462 12.78 -28.10 -29.94
C ALA A 462 14.28 -27.83 -30.15
N TYR A 463 15.13 -28.87 -30.10
CA TYR A 463 16.56 -28.76 -30.40
C TYR A 463 16.85 -28.54 -31.89
N LYS A 464 16.04 -29.12 -32.81
CA LYS A 464 16.11 -28.77 -34.25
C LYS A 464 15.82 -27.27 -34.45
N THR A 465 14.72 -26.80 -33.87
CA THR A 465 14.33 -25.40 -33.96
C THR A 465 15.39 -24.47 -33.36
N LEU A 466 15.97 -24.83 -32.20
CA LEU A 466 17.05 -24.05 -31.57
C LEU A 466 18.29 -23.98 -32.47
N ALA A 467 18.69 -25.11 -33.11
CA ALA A 467 19.84 -25.16 -34.02
C ALA A 467 19.63 -24.23 -35.24
N ASP A 468 18.43 -24.26 -35.82
CA ASP A 468 18.09 -23.42 -36.97
C ASP A 468 17.98 -21.92 -36.57
N LYS A 469 17.33 -21.61 -35.44
CA LYS A 469 17.20 -20.25 -34.94
C LYS A 469 18.53 -19.63 -34.51
N ALA A 470 19.46 -20.39 -33.96
CA ALA A 470 20.78 -19.90 -33.62
C ALA A 470 21.53 -19.35 -34.84
N ILE A 471 21.36 -20.00 -36.00
CA ILE A 471 21.93 -19.54 -37.26
C ILE A 471 21.15 -18.38 -37.85
N GLN A 472 19.80 -18.46 -37.82
CA GLN A 472 18.91 -17.46 -38.41
C GLN A 472 19.01 -16.10 -37.73
N ILE A 473 19.06 -16.07 -36.38
CA ILE A 473 19.05 -14.81 -35.59
C ILE A 473 20.45 -14.17 -35.65
N ASP A 474 21.48 -14.89 -35.25
CA ASP A 474 22.88 -14.44 -35.30
C ASP A 474 23.82 -15.65 -35.06
N SER A 475 24.38 -16.19 -36.12
CA SER A 475 25.24 -17.37 -36.07
C SER A 475 26.54 -17.16 -35.31
N SER A 476 27.06 -15.93 -35.26
CA SER A 476 28.28 -15.60 -34.50
C SER A 476 27.99 -15.50 -33.02
N LYS A 477 26.95 -14.76 -32.65
CA LYS A 477 26.54 -14.53 -31.26
C LYS A 477 26.03 -15.80 -30.58
N PHE A 478 25.30 -16.62 -31.33
CA PHE A 478 24.66 -17.81 -30.78
C PHE A 478 25.33 -19.12 -31.23
N LYS A 479 26.60 -19.04 -31.60
CA LYS A 479 27.46 -20.18 -31.97
C LYS A 479 27.36 -21.34 -30.96
N THR A 480 27.48 -21.02 -29.67
CA THR A 480 27.45 -22.02 -28.58
C THR A 480 26.11 -22.74 -28.52
N GLN A 481 24.99 -22.03 -28.63
CA GLN A 481 23.64 -22.60 -28.60
C GLN A 481 23.40 -23.50 -29.81
N GLY A 482 23.83 -23.08 -30.99
CA GLY A 482 23.75 -23.86 -32.21
C GLY A 482 24.55 -25.17 -32.13
N ILE A 483 25.77 -25.13 -31.62
CA ILE A 483 26.63 -26.32 -31.41
C ILE A 483 25.99 -27.25 -30.39
N GLN A 484 25.57 -26.75 -29.22
CA GLN A 484 24.92 -27.56 -28.18
C GLN A 484 23.66 -28.26 -28.69
N ALA A 485 22.83 -27.54 -29.47
CA ALA A 485 21.62 -28.10 -30.06
C ALA A 485 21.94 -29.28 -31.01
N ASN A 486 22.91 -29.10 -31.89
CA ASN A 486 23.30 -30.17 -32.82
C ASN A 486 23.93 -31.36 -32.09
N PHE A 487 24.73 -31.16 -31.04
CA PHE A 487 25.26 -32.29 -30.25
C PHE A 487 24.17 -33.08 -29.53
N TYR A 488 23.12 -32.44 -29.01
CA TYR A 488 21.97 -33.17 -28.47
C TYR A 488 21.34 -34.09 -29.53
N LEU A 489 21.18 -33.57 -30.76
CA LEU A 489 20.64 -34.34 -31.87
C LEU A 489 21.57 -35.46 -32.30
N VAL A 490 22.89 -35.26 -32.32
CA VAL A 490 23.88 -36.32 -32.54
C VAL A 490 23.68 -37.45 -31.54
N GLN A 491 23.61 -37.13 -30.25
CA GLN A 491 23.42 -38.13 -29.21
C GLN A 491 22.09 -38.88 -29.38
N TYR A 492 20.99 -38.18 -29.61
CA TYR A 492 19.67 -38.79 -29.81
C TYR A 492 19.66 -39.76 -30.99
N TYR A 493 20.16 -39.34 -32.17
CA TYR A 493 20.16 -40.19 -33.37
C TYR A 493 21.13 -41.34 -33.27
N ASN A 494 22.31 -41.16 -32.69
CA ASN A 494 23.27 -42.23 -32.49
C ASN A 494 22.82 -43.21 -31.40
N ASP A 495 22.43 -42.73 -30.21
CA ASP A 495 22.25 -43.58 -29.03
C ASP A 495 20.82 -44.15 -28.92
N ILE A 496 19.81 -43.40 -29.36
CA ILE A 496 18.41 -43.84 -29.26
C ILE A 496 17.92 -44.43 -30.58
N LYS A 497 18.07 -43.71 -31.68
CA LYS A 497 17.57 -44.15 -33.01
C LYS A 497 18.51 -45.14 -33.70
N LYS A 498 19.77 -45.24 -33.28
CA LYS A 498 20.81 -46.02 -33.91
C LYS A 498 21.05 -45.64 -35.39
N ASP A 499 20.72 -44.39 -35.72
CA ASP A 499 20.88 -43.82 -37.08
C ASP A 499 22.18 -43.00 -37.14
N LYS A 500 23.27 -43.68 -37.51
CA LYS A 500 24.57 -43.05 -37.66
C LYS A 500 24.62 -42.04 -38.79
N GLY A 501 23.82 -42.22 -39.84
CA GLY A 501 23.76 -41.28 -40.95
C GLY A 501 23.21 -39.93 -40.53
N ALA A 502 22.06 -39.95 -39.83
CA ALA A 502 21.48 -38.71 -39.26
C ALA A 502 22.43 -38.09 -38.24
N ALA A 503 23.09 -38.85 -37.37
CA ALA A 503 24.05 -38.31 -36.39
C ALA A 503 25.24 -37.63 -37.09
N ILE A 504 25.78 -38.20 -38.18
CA ILE A 504 26.84 -37.55 -38.97
C ILE A 504 26.35 -36.24 -39.60
N ASN A 505 25.13 -36.19 -40.13
CA ASN A 505 24.57 -34.93 -40.67
C ASN A 505 24.53 -33.79 -39.63
N TYR A 506 24.21 -34.11 -38.37
CA TYR A 506 24.24 -33.08 -37.31
C TYR A 506 25.66 -32.71 -36.89
N LEU A 507 26.65 -33.66 -36.98
CA LEU A 507 28.06 -33.32 -36.79
C LEU A 507 28.56 -32.38 -37.90
N ASP A 508 28.16 -32.62 -39.15
CA ASP A 508 28.49 -31.74 -40.28
C ASP A 508 27.92 -30.32 -40.07
N ARG A 509 26.74 -30.22 -39.47
CA ARG A 509 26.19 -28.90 -39.05
C ARG A 509 27.01 -28.26 -37.95
N VAL A 510 27.55 -28.99 -36.96
CA VAL A 510 28.50 -28.46 -35.99
C VAL A 510 29.75 -27.93 -36.67
N LEU A 511 30.32 -28.69 -37.61
CA LEU A 511 31.52 -28.29 -38.34
C LEU A 511 31.29 -27.12 -39.30
N ALA A 512 30.08 -26.96 -39.80
CA ALA A 512 29.72 -25.75 -40.55
C ALA A 512 29.71 -24.49 -39.68
N ILE A 513 29.35 -24.60 -38.39
CA ILE A 513 29.40 -23.49 -37.41
C ILE A 513 30.84 -23.31 -36.88
N ASP A 514 31.55 -24.38 -36.63
CA ASP A 514 32.90 -24.42 -36.04
C ASP A 514 33.77 -25.49 -36.72
N PRO A 515 34.44 -25.15 -37.82
CA PRO A 515 35.25 -26.09 -38.58
C PRO A 515 36.39 -26.76 -37.78
N ALA A 516 36.85 -26.09 -36.70
CA ALA A 516 37.93 -26.58 -35.85
C ALA A 516 37.42 -27.34 -34.60
N ASN A 517 36.13 -27.66 -34.51
CA ASN A 517 35.55 -28.36 -33.36
C ASN A 517 36.08 -29.77 -33.21
N ALA A 518 37.05 -29.97 -32.31
CA ALA A 518 37.79 -31.23 -32.14
C ALA A 518 36.85 -32.41 -31.78
N ASP A 519 35.81 -32.17 -30.97
CA ASP A 519 34.86 -33.24 -30.61
C ASP A 519 34.01 -33.68 -31.79
N ALA A 520 33.53 -32.71 -32.60
CA ALA A 520 32.74 -33.03 -33.78
C ALA A 520 33.58 -33.84 -34.81
N ILE A 521 34.83 -33.43 -35.06
CA ILE A 521 35.78 -34.15 -35.94
C ILE A 521 35.96 -35.60 -35.42
N ARG A 522 36.33 -35.74 -34.16
CA ARG A 522 36.61 -37.03 -33.53
C ARG A 522 35.39 -37.98 -33.57
N ILE A 523 34.22 -37.48 -33.19
CA ILE A 523 33.01 -38.31 -33.16
C ILE A 523 32.58 -38.69 -34.56
N ARG A 524 32.69 -37.77 -35.54
CA ARG A 524 32.39 -38.03 -36.94
C ARG A 524 33.26 -39.16 -37.53
N GLU A 525 34.58 -39.14 -37.26
CA GLU A 525 35.49 -40.19 -37.71
C GLU A 525 35.15 -41.57 -37.09
N ILE A 526 34.76 -41.59 -35.81
CA ILE A 526 34.34 -42.81 -35.13
C ILE A 526 33.06 -43.38 -35.78
N LEU A 527 32.06 -42.55 -36.03
CA LEU A 527 30.78 -42.99 -36.57
C LEU A 527 30.87 -43.40 -38.06
N ALA A 528 31.77 -42.79 -38.83
CA ALA A 528 32.00 -43.08 -40.23
C ALA A 528 32.74 -44.42 -40.47
N LYS A 529 33.44 -45.00 -39.45
CA LYS A 529 34.11 -46.30 -39.60
C LYS A 529 33.04 -47.38 -39.78
N PRO A 530 33.22 -48.26 -40.84
CA PRO A 530 32.29 -49.34 -41.04
C PRO A 530 32.31 -50.30 -39.84
N THR A 531 31.10 -50.64 -39.39
CA THR A 531 30.95 -51.66 -38.33
C THR A 531 31.51 -52.96 -38.85
N ARG A 532 32.68 -53.46 -38.33
CA ARG A 532 33.20 -54.78 -38.65
C ARG A 532 32.09 -55.78 -38.32
N GLN A 533 31.53 -56.41 -39.35
CA GLN A 533 30.74 -57.62 -39.16
C GLN A 533 31.58 -58.63 -38.40
N PRO A 534 31.07 -59.32 -37.37
CA PRO A 534 31.77 -60.42 -36.77
C PRO A 534 32.04 -61.45 -37.86
N ALA A 535 33.31 -61.86 -38.04
CA ALA A 535 33.67 -62.90 -38.99
C ALA A 535 32.83 -64.17 -38.72
N PRO A 536 32.34 -64.90 -39.78
CA PRO A 536 31.52 -66.06 -39.58
C PRO A 536 32.31 -67.11 -38.79
N VAL A 537 31.76 -67.54 -37.67
CA VAL A 537 32.32 -68.66 -36.85
C VAL A 537 32.29 -69.88 -37.69
N LYS A 538 33.49 -70.37 -38.16
CA LYS A 538 33.64 -71.64 -38.80
C LYS A 538 33.24 -72.77 -37.83
N SER A 539 32.14 -73.45 -38.12
CA SER A 539 31.69 -74.66 -37.44
C SER A 539 32.76 -75.74 -37.52
N LYS A 540 33.37 -76.11 -36.42
CA LYS A 540 34.16 -77.36 -36.32
C LYS A 540 33.18 -78.48 -36.06
N THR A 541 33.18 -79.41 -37.04
CA THR A 541 32.48 -80.70 -37.13
C THR A 541 32.77 -81.59 -35.92
N THR A 542 31.73 -82.20 -35.48
CA THR A 542 31.59 -83.27 -34.47
C THR A 542 32.53 -84.43 -34.59
N THR A 543 33.07 -84.97 -33.49
CA THR A 543 33.36 -86.39 -33.33
C THR A 543 32.74 -86.92 -32.03
N LYS A 544 32.18 -88.11 -32.19
CA LYS A 544 31.26 -88.88 -31.34
C LYS A 544 31.79 -89.25 -29.94
N ALA A 545 30.88 -89.27 -29.05
CA ALA A 545 30.47 -90.25 -28.07
C ALA A 545 31.48 -90.92 -27.12
N LYS A 546 31.24 -90.85 -25.87
CA LYS A 546 30.98 -92.00 -25.01
C LYS A 546 30.23 -91.69 -23.75
N THR A 547 29.19 -92.45 -23.57
CA THR A 547 28.30 -92.55 -22.42
C THR A 547 29.02 -92.98 -21.16
N THR A 548 28.71 -92.43 -20.03
CA THR A 548 28.55 -93.16 -18.76
C THR A 548 27.59 -92.39 -17.83
N LYS A 549 26.77 -93.19 -17.19
CA LYS A 549 25.61 -92.89 -16.33
C LYS A 549 26.03 -92.40 -14.93
N PRO A 550 25.16 -91.83 -14.16
CA PRO A 550 25.44 -91.06 -12.94
C PRO A 550 25.40 -91.87 -11.63
N PRO A 551 25.74 -91.31 -10.53
CA PRO A 551 24.97 -91.61 -9.32
C PRO A 551 24.51 -90.43 -8.53
N ALA A 552 23.33 -90.58 -8.11
CA ALA A 552 22.45 -90.28 -7.04
C ALA A 552 22.83 -89.23 -5.99
N LYS A 553 21.78 -88.42 -5.73
CA LYS A 553 21.28 -87.71 -4.55
C LYS A 553 22.06 -87.81 -3.24
N LYS A 554 22.26 -86.71 -2.61
CA LYS A 554 21.94 -86.60 -1.18
C LYS A 554 21.35 -85.23 -0.86
N VAL A 555 20.15 -85.31 -0.28
CA VAL A 555 19.40 -84.26 0.42
C VAL A 555 19.99 -84.14 1.82
N VAL A 556 20.25 -82.96 2.31
CA VAL A 556 20.13 -82.71 3.73
C VAL A 556 19.63 -81.25 3.91
N LYS A 557 18.67 -81.16 4.79
CA LYS A 557 17.89 -80.04 5.27
C LYS A 557 18.64 -79.21 6.30
N LYS A 558 18.18 -77.93 6.40
CA LYS A 558 18.02 -77.10 7.60
C LYS A 558 19.28 -76.53 8.27
N GLY A 559 19.09 -75.28 8.49
CA GLY A 559 19.67 -74.39 9.45
C GLY A 559 19.24 -73.00 9.14
#